data_cffdeb50ec6bb87c9563e0ea69e05c4b
#
_entry.id   cffdeb50ec6bb87c9563e0ea69e05c4b
#
_cell.length_a   1.000
_cell.length_b   1.000
_cell.length_c   1.000
_cell.angle_alpha   90.00
_cell.angle_beta   90.00
_cell.angle_gamma   90.00
#
_symmetry.space_group_name_H-M   'P 1'
#
loop_
_entity.id
_entity.type
_entity.pdbx_description
1 polymer ?
#
loop_
_entity_poly.entity_id
_entity_poly.type
_entity_poly.pdbx_seq_one_letter_code
_entity_poly.pdbx_strand_id
1 'polypeptide(L)'
;MKRSLKRILAAVFGTAVLVGGLTACGGHHGGWSRMGDGDSTQMRERMIERAGKELKLDDAQKQRLGVLADKLRESRTAVMGATDPRADMMALVAGPKFDRNGAQAMVEAKTAAVRAKSPEVITAAADFFDSLKPEQQQQVREFMNKRRGGHGRKS
;
A
#
# COMPACT_ATOMS: atom_id res chain seq x y z
N MET A 1 -5.98 -23.19 3.94
CA MET A 1 -5.89 -22.45 2.68
C MET A 1 -6.47 -21.01 2.71
N LYS A 2 -7.51 -20.71 3.53
CA LYS A 2 -8.15 -19.36 3.58
C LYS A 2 -7.36 -18.26 4.31
N ARG A 3 -6.30 -18.58 5.07
CA ARG A 3 -5.54 -17.60 5.89
C ARG A 3 -4.42 -16.89 5.13
N SER A 4 -3.85 -17.50 4.10
CA SER A 4 -2.75 -16.90 3.32
C SER A 4 -3.23 -15.86 2.32
N LEU A 5 -4.38 -16.07 1.67
CA LEU A 5 -5.01 -15.10 0.76
C LEU A 5 -5.25 -13.75 1.45
N LYS A 6 -5.66 -13.78 2.72
CA LYS A 6 -5.91 -12.56 3.50
C LYS A 6 -4.67 -11.67 3.69
N ARG A 7 -3.47 -12.27 3.75
CA ARG A 7 -2.23 -11.52 3.99
C ARG A 7 -1.65 -10.92 2.72
N ILE A 8 -1.85 -11.58 1.58
CA ILE A 8 -1.23 -11.20 0.30
C ILE A 8 -2.01 -10.09 -0.39
N LEU A 9 -3.32 -10.24 -0.53
CA LEU A 9 -4.18 -9.20 -1.09
C LEU A 9 -4.19 -7.94 -0.21
N ALA A 10 -3.93 -8.10 1.10
CA ALA A 10 -3.74 -6.99 2.02
C ALA A 10 -2.56 -6.09 1.66
N ALA A 11 -1.49 -6.66 1.12
CA ALA A 11 -0.29 -5.90 0.74
C ALA A 11 -0.49 -5.14 -0.57
N VAL A 12 -1.30 -5.66 -1.50
CA VAL A 12 -1.49 -5.06 -2.84
C VAL A 12 -2.59 -3.99 -2.82
N PHE A 13 -3.74 -4.27 -2.18
CA PHE A 13 -4.89 -3.36 -2.19
C PHE A 13 -5.05 -2.52 -0.92
N GLY A 14 -4.36 -2.87 0.16
CA GLY A 14 -4.50 -2.20 1.45
C GLY A 14 -3.88 -0.81 1.55
N THR A 15 -3.06 -0.41 0.59
CA THR A 15 -2.37 0.89 0.58
C THR A 15 -3.09 1.98 -0.21
N ALA A 16 -4.13 1.65 -0.98
CA ALA A 16 -4.83 2.63 -1.82
C ALA A 16 -5.87 3.49 -1.08
N VAL A 17 -6.14 3.25 0.21
CA VAL A 17 -7.14 4.00 0.98
C VAL A 17 -6.51 4.59 2.23
N LEU A 18 -5.62 5.54 2.05
CA LEU A 18 -5.10 6.36 3.16
C LEU A 18 -5.26 7.86 2.87
N VAL A 19 -6.49 8.27 2.66
CA VAL A 19 -6.91 9.64 2.96
C VAL A 19 -8.04 9.54 3.98
N GLY A 20 -7.70 9.50 5.23
CA GLY A 20 -8.69 9.58 6.30
C GLY A 20 -8.43 8.59 7.44
N GLY A 21 -7.67 9.01 8.44
CA GLY A 21 -7.61 8.26 9.68
C GLY A 21 -6.30 8.38 10.43
N LEU A 22 -6.12 9.48 11.14
CA LEU A 22 -5.11 9.67 12.22
C LEU A 22 -5.49 8.87 13.48
N THR A 23 -5.77 7.55 13.34
CA THR A 23 -5.96 6.73 14.55
C THR A 23 -5.61 5.29 14.26
N ALA A 24 -4.35 4.93 14.42
CA ALA A 24 -3.97 3.57 14.76
C ALA A 24 -2.63 3.56 15.50
N CYS A 25 -2.65 3.91 16.76
CA CYS A 25 -1.67 3.42 17.70
C CYS A 25 -1.87 1.92 17.85
N GLY A 26 -0.83 1.15 17.65
CA GLY A 26 -0.79 -0.24 18.13
C GLY A 26 -0.30 -1.26 17.12
N GLY A 27 0.97 -1.61 17.19
CA GLY A 27 1.43 -2.96 16.99
C GLY A 27 2.06 -3.32 15.65
N HIS A 28 3.37 -3.54 15.68
CA HIS A 28 4.14 -4.40 14.74
C HIS A 28 4.36 -3.89 13.30
N HIS A 29 4.86 -2.68 13.14
CA HIS A 29 5.41 -2.22 11.85
C HIS A 29 6.94 -2.00 11.86
N GLY A 30 7.67 -2.74 12.67
CA GLY A 30 9.13 -2.59 12.83
C GLY A 30 10.00 -3.24 11.74
N GLY A 31 9.44 -3.82 10.68
CA GLY A 31 10.20 -4.65 9.75
C GLY A 31 10.42 -4.11 8.33
N TRP A 32 9.73 -3.05 7.93
CA TRP A 32 9.73 -2.63 6.52
C TRP A 32 10.70 -1.51 6.17
N SER A 33 11.21 -0.79 7.16
CA SER A 33 12.10 0.35 6.94
C SER A 33 13.59 -0.01 6.77
N ARG A 34 13.96 -1.27 6.93
CA ARG A 34 15.35 -1.76 6.84
C ARG A 34 15.60 -2.81 5.77
N MET A 35 14.64 -3.08 4.90
CA MET A 35 14.86 -3.99 3.79
C MET A 35 15.65 -3.29 2.70
N GLY A 36 16.88 -3.74 2.45
CA GLY A 36 17.67 -3.33 1.30
C GLY A 36 16.95 -3.64 -0.01
N ASP A 37 17.34 -2.98 -1.10
CA ASP A 37 16.67 -3.12 -2.41
C ASP A 37 16.58 -4.58 -2.92
N GLY A 38 17.56 -5.43 -2.60
CA GLY A 38 17.52 -6.85 -2.95
C GLY A 38 16.42 -7.64 -2.24
N ASP A 39 16.15 -7.31 -0.98
CA ASP A 39 15.10 -7.98 -0.19
C ASP A 39 13.70 -7.55 -0.62
N SER A 40 13.56 -6.31 -1.09
CA SER A 40 12.31 -5.78 -1.63
C SER A 40 11.89 -6.44 -2.95
N THR A 41 12.85 -6.78 -3.82
CA THR A 41 12.60 -7.47 -5.09
C THR A 41 12.14 -8.91 -4.87
N GLN A 42 12.83 -9.66 -4.01
CA GLN A 42 12.41 -11.02 -3.66
C GLN A 42 11.04 -11.06 -2.99
N MET A 43 10.74 -10.09 -2.14
CA MET A 43 9.42 -9.99 -1.50
C MET A 43 8.33 -9.70 -2.53
N ARG A 44 8.59 -8.83 -3.50
CA ARG A 44 7.70 -8.54 -4.62
C ARG A 44 7.41 -9.80 -5.44
N GLU A 45 8.42 -10.53 -5.86
CA GLU A 45 8.28 -11.77 -6.63
C GLU A 45 7.47 -12.82 -5.87
N ARG A 46 7.81 -13.07 -4.61
CA ARG A 46 7.06 -14.00 -3.74
C ARG A 46 5.59 -13.58 -3.58
N MET A 47 5.32 -12.27 -3.53
CA MET A 47 3.96 -11.76 -3.43
C MET A 47 3.19 -12.01 -4.73
N ILE A 48 3.80 -11.72 -5.89
CA ILE A 48 3.18 -11.96 -7.21
C ILE A 48 2.93 -13.46 -7.43
N GLU A 49 3.92 -14.31 -7.12
CA GLU A 49 3.74 -15.77 -7.23
C GLU A 49 2.60 -16.29 -6.35
N ARG A 50 2.52 -15.83 -5.10
CA ARG A 50 1.45 -16.26 -4.19
C ARG A 50 0.09 -15.81 -4.68
N ALA A 51 -0.06 -14.53 -5.06
CA ALA A 51 -1.30 -14.03 -5.64
C ALA A 51 -1.65 -14.78 -6.94
N GLY A 52 -0.63 -15.05 -7.76
CA GLY A 52 -0.77 -15.83 -8.99
C GLY A 52 -1.33 -17.22 -8.75
N LYS A 53 -0.83 -17.93 -7.75
CA LYS A 53 -1.33 -19.28 -7.38
C LYS A 53 -2.74 -19.24 -6.78
N GLU A 54 -3.03 -18.24 -5.94
CA GLU A 54 -4.32 -18.17 -5.25
C GLU A 54 -5.46 -17.73 -6.16
N LEU A 55 -5.21 -16.79 -7.06
CA LEU A 55 -6.17 -16.29 -8.03
C LEU A 55 -6.10 -17.03 -9.37
N LYS A 56 -5.17 -18.00 -9.52
CA LYS A 56 -4.92 -18.72 -10.77
C LYS A 56 -4.65 -17.75 -11.94
N LEU A 57 -3.78 -16.80 -11.70
CA LEU A 57 -3.41 -15.78 -12.70
C LEU A 57 -2.57 -16.42 -13.81
N ASP A 58 -2.83 -16.04 -15.04
CA ASP A 58 -1.94 -16.30 -16.16
C ASP A 58 -0.72 -15.35 -16.13
N ASP A 59 0.22 -15.56 -17.05
CA ASP A 59 1.48 -14.79 -17.05
C ASP A 59 1.26 -13.31 -17.39
N ALA A 60 0.33 -12.98 -18.28
CA ALA A 60 -0.02 -11.61 -18.60
C ALA A 60 -0.65 -10.88 -17.40
N GLN A 61 -1.52 -11.56 -16.66
CA GLN A 61 -2.11 -11.05 -15.43
C GLN A 61 -1.07 -10.87 -14.32
N LYS A 62 -0.10 -11.79 -14.18
CA LYS A 62 1.04 -11.64 -13.25
C LYS A 62 1.92 -10.44 -13.59
N GLN A 63 2.18 -10.20 -14.87
CA GLN A 63 2.92 -9.01 -15.32
C GLN A 63 2.19 -7.72 -14.93
N ARG A 64 0.88 -7.62 -15.18
CA ARG A 64 0.07 -6.46 -14.77
C ARG A 64 0.04 -6.26 -13.27
N LEU A 65 -0.06 -7.34 -12.50
CA LEU A 65 0.07 -7.29 -11.04
C LEU A 65 1.45 -6.77 -10.62
N GLY A 66 2.50 -7.15 -11.34
CA GLY A 66 3.86 -6.64 -11.13
C GLY A 66 3.94 -5.14 -11.35
N VAL A 67 3.41 -4.63 -12.46
CA VAL A 67 3.35 -3.20 -12.75
C VAL A 67 2.59 -2.45 -11.65
N LEU A 68 1.44 -2.96 -11.22
CA LEU A 68 0.69 -2.36 -10.11
C LEU A 68 1.51 -2.33 -8.81
N ALA A 69 2.22 -3.40 -8.47
CA ALA A 69 3.07 -3.47 -7.29
C ALA A 69 4.20 -2.42 -7.34
N ASP A 70 4.81 -2.23 -8.52
CA ASP A 70 5.86 -1.24 -8.73
C ASP A 70 5.32 0.18 -8.60
N LYS A 71 4.17 0.50 -9.22
CA LYS A 71 3.54 1.82 -9.11
C LYS A 71 3.11 2.15 -7.67
N LEU A 72 2.63 1.17 -6.93
CA LEU A 72 2.32 1.33 -5.51
C LEU A 72 3.58 1.60 -4.67
N ARG A 73 4.68 0.91 -4.97
CA ARG A 73 5.98 1.14 -4.31
C ARG A 73 6.50 2.54 -4.60
N GLU A 74 6.52 2.95 -5.87
CA GLU A 74 6.94 4.29 -6.30
C GLU A 74 6.10 5.39 -5.61
N SER A 75 4.78 5.23 -5.62
CA SER A 75 3.87 6.16 -4.94
C SER A 75 4.15 6.23 -3.45
N ARG A 76 4.35 5.08 -2.80
CA ARG A 76 4.69 5.04 -1.38
C ARG A 76 6.02 5.76 -1.10
N THR A 77 7.06 5.48 -1.86
CA THR A 77 8.36 6.13 -1.71
C THR A 77 8.25 7.65 -1.91
N ALA A 78 7.49 8.11 -2.90
CA ALA A 78 7.26 9.52 -3.15
C ALA A 78 6.53 10.22 -1.99
N VAL A 79 5.54 9.55 -1.38
CA VAL A 79 4.75 10.11 -0.26
C VAL A 79 5.51 10.06 1.07
N MET A 80 6.22 8.95 1.33
CA MET A 80 6.97 8.79 2.59
C MET A 80 8.26 9.61 2.58
N GLY A 81 8.83 9.89 1.39
CA GLY A 81 10.13 10.53 1.26
C GLY A 81 11.29 9.57 1.54
N ALA A 82 12.50 10.13 1.48
CA ALA A 82 13.72 9.40 1.83
C ALA A 82 14.02 9.44 3.34
N THR A 83 13.27 10.24 4.10
CA THR A 83 13.48 10.46 5.54
C THR A 83 12.60 9.52 6.38
N ASP A 84 13.03 9.26 7.59
CA ASP A 84 12.21 8.54 8.58
C ASP A 84 11.03 9.45 8.99
N PRO A 85 9.77 9.03 8.79
CA PRO A 85 8.59 9.81 9.21
C PRO A 85 8.62 10.24 10.68
N ARG A 86 9.31 9.47 11.51
CA ARG A 86 9.48 9.78 12.92
C ARG A 86 10.44 10.95 13.12
N ALA A 87 11.52 11.01 12.35
CA ALA A 87 12.46 12.14 12.36
C ALA A 87 11.76 13.43 11.87
N ASP A 88 10.97 13.34 10.81
CA ASP A 88 10.18 14.47 10.32
C ASP A 88 9.24 15.02 11.40
N MET A 89 8.52 14.13 12.10
CA MET A 89 7.63 14.54 13.19
C MET A 89 8.39 15.12 14.39
N MET A 90 9.55 14.56 14.74
CA MET A 90 10.38 15.08 15.82
C MET A 90 10.94 16.45 15.50
N ALA A 91 11.25 16.73 14.24
CA ALA A 91 11.72 18.06 13.81
C ALA A 91 10.68 19.16 14.08
N LEU A 92 9.38 18.85 13.95
CA LEU A 92 8.29 19.81 14.19
C LEU A 92 8.17 20.26 15.66
N VAL A 93 8.68 19.46 16.58
CA VAL A 93 8.62 19.72 18.03
C VAL A 93 10.01 19.96 18.66
N ALA A 94 11.05 20.09 17.86
CA ALA A 94 12.42 20.28 18.33
C ALA A 94 12.68 21.65 18.98
N GLY A 95 11.89 22.67 18.62
CA GLY A 95 11.99 24.02 19.15
C GLY A 95 11.08 24.25 20.36
N PRO A 96 11.11 25.48 20.94
CA PRO A 96 10.25 25.85 22.06
C PRO A 96 8.77 26.00 21.68
N LYS A 97 8.45 25.99 20.41
CA LYS A 97 7.09 26.03 19.86
C LYS A 97 6.98 25.03 18.70
N PHE A 98 5.78 24.52 18.51
CA PHE A 98 5.47 23.66 17.35
C PHE A 98 5.68 24.40 16.03
N ASP A 99 6.44 23.83 15.11
CA ASP A 99 6.67 24.39 13.78
C ASP A 99 5.46 24.17 12.87
N ARG A 100 4.56 25.16 12.86
CA ARG A 100 3.34 25.13 12.04
C ARG A 100 3.66 25.24 10.55
N ASN A 101 4.66 26.01 10.18
CA ASN A 101 5.03 26.21 8.78
C ASN A 101 5.66 24.93 8.21
N GLY A 102 6.56 24.31 8.96
CA GLY A 102 7.12 23.00 8.60
C GLY A 102 6.07 21.92 8.49
N ALA A 103 5.09 21.89 9.40
CA ALA A 103 3.97 20.94 9.34
C ALA A 103 3.11 21.15 8.08
N GLN A 104 2.80 22.40 7.75
CA GLN A 104 2.03 22.71 6.54
C GLN A 104 2.80 22.34 5.28
N ALA A 105 4.08 22.71 5.18
CA ALA A 105 4.93 22.35 4.05
C ALA A 105 5.03 20.83 3.86
N MET A 106 5.14 20.07 4.96
CA MET A 106 5.15 18.62 4.92
C MET A 106 3.83 18.04 4.36
N VAL A 107 2.68 18.58 4.79
CA VAL A 107 1.36 18.16 4.28
C VAL A 107 1.23 18.46 2.79
N GLU A 108 1.62 19.66 2.38
CA GLU A 108 1.59 20.09 0.97
C GLU A 108 2.46 19.20 0.09
N ALA A 109 3.70 18.93 0.51
CA ALA A 109 4.62 18.05 -0.21
C ALA A 109 4.05 16.64 -0.36
N LYS A 110 3.50 16.05 0.71
CA LYS A 110 2.88 14.71 0.66
C LYS A 110 1.62 14.69 -0.21
N THR A 111 0.81 15.73 -0.16
CA THR A 111 -0.38 15.87 -1.00
C THR A 111 -0.02 16.00 -2.48
N ALA A 112 1.00 16.78 -2.79
CA ALA A 112 1.52 16.92 -4.15
C ALA A 112 2.05 15.57 -4.68
N ALA A 113 2.80 14.83 -3.88
CA ALA A 113 3.31 13.51 -4.23
C ALA A 113 2.16 12.51 -4.52
N VAL A 114 1.12 12.51 -3.69
CA VAL A 114 -0.10 11.69 -3.93
C VAL A 114 -0.74 12.06 -5.25
N ARG A 115 -0.99 13.35 -5.49
CA ARG A 115 -1.61 13.82 -6.74
C ARG A 115 -0.78 13.45 -7.98
N ALA A 116 0.54 13.57 -7.91
CA ALA A 116 1.43 13.25 -9.01
C ALA A 116 1.46 11.75 -9.34
N LYS A 117 1.38 10.88 -8.32
CA LYS A 117 1.51 9.43 -8.49
C LYS A 117 0.19 8.67 -8.61
N SER A 118 -0.91 9.25 -8.14
CA SER A 118 -2.23 8.58 -8.18
C SER A 118 -2.68 8.15 -9.57
N PRO A 119 -2.52 8.95 -10.65
CA PRO A 119 -2.98 8.53 -11.98
C PRO A 119 -2.32 7.23 -12.46
N GLU A 120 -1.02 7.09 -12.26
CA GLU A 120 -0.28 5.89 -12.65
C GLU A 120 -0.74 4.65 -11.86
N VAL A 121 -0.98 4.82 -10.55
CA VAL A 121 -1.49 3.74 -9.69
C VAL A 121 -2.91 3.35 -10.10
N ILE A 122 -3.78 4.32 -10.36
CA ILE A 122 -5.17 4.07 -10.78
C ILE A 122 -5.19 3.32 -12.12
N THR A 123 -4.41 3.75 -13.10
CA THR A 123 -4.30 3.08 -14.41
C THR A 123 -3.81 1.65 -14.23
N ALA A 124 -2.72 1.43 -13.51
CA ALA A 124 -2.19 0.09 -13.30
C ALA A 124 -3.17 -0.81 -12.54
N ALA A 125 -3.94 -0.26 -11.60
CA ALA A 125 -4.97 -1.01 -10.87
C ALA A 125 -6.15 -1.40 -11.77
N ALA A 126 -6.59 -0.49 -12.64
CA ALA A 126 -7.64 -0.75 -13.63
C ALA A 126 -7.17 -1.82 -14.62
N ASP A 127 -5.99 -1.66 -15.22
CA ASP A 127 -5.42 -2.61 -16.19
C ASP A 127 -5.30 -4.02 -15.61
N PHE A 128 -4.89 -4.12 -14.35
CA PHE A 128 -4.84 -5.41 -13.67
C PHE A 128 -6.23 -5.97 -13.44
N PHE A 129 -7.14 -5.21 -12.82
CA PHE A 129 -8.49 -5.70 -12.49
C PHE A 129 -9.30 -6.07 -13.72
N ASP A 130 -9.22 -5.28 -14.78
CA ASP A 130 -9.95 -5.52 -16.03
C ASP A 130 -9.40 -6.73 -16.81
N SER A 131 -8.14 -7.11 -16.56
CA SER A 131 -7.57 -8.34 -17.12
C SER A 131 -8.05 -9.62 -16.43
N LEU A 132 -8.68 -9.52 -15.27
CA LEU A 132 -9.14 -10.67 -14.50
C LEU A 132 -10.41 -11.27 -15.10
N LYS A 133 -10.52 -12.60 -15.06
CA LYS A 133 -11.76 -13.32 -15.39
C LYS A 133 -12.83 -13.00 -14.33
N PRO A 134 -14.14 -13.16 -14.68
CA PRO A 134 -15.24 -12.87 -13.76
C PRO A 134 -15.09 -13.53 -12.38
N GLU A 135 -14.65 -14.79 -12.34
CA GLU A 135 -14.46 -15.55 -11.11
C GLU A 135 -13.31 -14.99 -10.26
N GLN A 136 -12.24 -14.54 -10.91
CA GLN A 136 -11.10 -13.91 -10.24
C GLN A 136 -11.49 -12.54 -9.68
N GLN A 137 -12.23 -11.74 -10.45
CA GLN A 137 -12.78 -10.46 -10.00
C GLN A 137 -13.70 -10.64 -8.79
N GLN A 138 -14.53 -11.68 -8.81
CA GLN A 138 -15.40 -12.01 -7.68
C GLN A 138 -14.59 -12.34 -6.42
N GLN A 139 -13.52 -13.11 -6.53
CA GLN A 139 -12.62 -13.41 -5.41
C GLN A 139 -11.98 -12.14 -4.83
N VAL A 140 -11.58 -11.19 -5.69
CA VAL A 140 -11.05 -9.89 -5.25
C VAL A 140 -12.12 -9.10 -4.50
N ARG A 141 -13.36 -9.01 -5.03
CA ARG A 141 -14.48 -8.30 -4.36
C ARG A 141 -14.81 -8.90 -3.00
N GLU A 142 -14.88 -10.23 -2.92
CA GLU A 142 -15.15 -10.92 -1.64
C GLU A 142 -14.05 -10.65 -0.60
N PHE A 143 -12.80 -10.62 -1.05
CA PHE A 143 -11.70 -10.26 -0.18
C PHE A 143 -11.84 -8.83 0.36
N MET A 144 -12.15 -7.86 -0.50
CA MET A 144 -12.34 -6.47 -0.11
C MET A 144 -13.50 -6.32 0.91
N ASN A 145 -14.62 -7.02 0.67
CA ASN A 145 -15.78 -7.00 1.56
C ASN A 145 -15.49 -7.63 2.94
N LYS A 146 -14.74 -8.72 2.98
CA LYS A 146 -14.35 -9.36 4.25
C LYS A 146 -13.47 -8.46 5.13
N ARG A 147 -12.67 -7.59 4.53
CA ARG A 147 -11.88 -6.59 5.28
C ARG A 147 -12.74 -5.49 5.88
N ARG A 148 -13.77 -5.07 5.18
CA ARG A 148 -14.69 -4.01 5.62
C ARG A 148 -15.50 -4.45 6.85
N GLY A 149 -15.89 -5.72 6.93
CA GLY A 149 -16.65 -6.29 8.06
C GLY A 149 -15.81 -6.61 9.31
N GLY A 150 -14.49 -6.64 9.21
CA GLY A 150 -13.60 -7.02 10.32
C GLY A 150 -13.31 -5.92 11.34
N HIS A 151 -13.66 -4.68 11.08
CA HIS A 151 -13.42 -3.53 11.97
C HIS A 151 -14.65 -3.12 12.80
N GLY A 152 -15.79 -3.79 12.61
CA GLY A 152 -17.08 -3.39 13.19
C GLY A 152 -17.64 -4.32 14.28
N ARG A 153 -16.87 -5.26 14.83
CA ARG A 153 -17.42 -6.18 15.83
C ARG A 153 -16.48 -6.41 17.00
N LYS A 154 -16.38 -5.42 17.86
CA LYS A 154 -16.11 -5.56 19.30
C LYS A 154 -17.02 -4.55 20.01
N SER A 155 -18.23 -4.95 20.24
CA SER A 155 -19.06 -4.48 21.35
C SER A 155 -18.99 -5.53 22.41
#